data_accb45b7530c338fcaf3a540f5d1e7c5
#
_entry.id   accb45b7530c338fcaf3a540f5d1e7c5
#
_cell.length_a   1.000
_cell.length_b   1.000
_cell.length_c   1.000
_cell.angle_alpha   90.00
_cell.angle_beta   90.00
_cell.angle_gamma   90.00
#
_symmetry.space_group_name_H-M   'P 1'
#
loop_
_entity.id
_entity.type
_entity.pdbx_description
1 polymer ?
#
loop_
_entity_poly.entity_id
_entity_poly.type
_entity_poly.pdbx_seq_one_letter_code
_entity_poly.pdbx_strand_id
1 'polypeptide(L)'
;MKLQMFMQTIVQRGVFNMLREAIYHRPKNNFAYAYDEDTLHIMLQTKAGDVNHVELIYGDPYEWENDLWQTKTLSMERTGSTSQLDYWSVAVKPEFRRMRYGFRLESIEEVCFYTEGGIFDEQPTDIANFFCFPYVNKVDVFTAPSWVKDTIWYQIFPERFGNGDPSINPKGVLPWGSAEPKPNNFFGGDFQGVIDHLDHLEDLGIGGIYFTPIFKAHSNHKYDTIDYMEIDPQFGDKETFRRLVKECHKRGIRVMLDAVFNHSGYYFAPFQDVLKNQEKSRYKEWFHLWDFPVVTEPKPNYDTFAFVSAMPKLNTENPEVREYLLQVARYWVEEFDIDGWRLDVANEVDHAFWRDFRRTVKEVKPDAYILGEIWHDSMPWLQGDQFDAVMNYPFTNSAINFFAKEEISAQKFQDSLVKVQHMYPKNVNEVAFNLLGSHDTPRVLTLANENIDRVKLLYLFQLSFIGSPCIYYGDEIGMSGGQDPGCRACMEWEEENQNRELFTYIKKLIEWRKKDPVFGNDAEFRFIHADDKYNYAIYEKFNHEKRMVFILNNSTQEIQVPIGKIFKTNNPIKEVLLASDSKTELTNDQVHVSSMGYRILEQTI
;
A
#
# COMPACT_ATOMS: atom_id res chain seq x y z
N MET A 1 10.09 56.63 18.05
CA MET A 1 9.72 55.30 18.55
C MET A 1 8.68 54.58 17.68
N LYS A 2 7.54 55.20 17.30
CA LYS A 2 6.57 54.52 16.39
C LYS A 2 7.08 54.29 14.97
N LEU A 3 7.94 55.16 14.43
CA LEU A 3 8.53 54.97 13.08
C LEU A 3 9.64 53.89 13.07
N GLN A 4 10.37 53.71 14.16
CA GLN A 4 11.36 52.63 14.30
C GLN A 4 10.71 51.26 14.50
N MET A 5 9.60 51.19 15.24
CA MET A 5 8.82 49.93 15.32
C MET A 5 8.15 49.58 13.99
N PHE A 6 7.73 50.54 13.17
CA PHE A 6 7.16 50.30 11.85
C PHE A 6 8.24 49.84 10.87
N MET A 7 9.45 50.42 10.93
CA MET A 7 10.61 49.96 10.13
C MET A 7 11.14 48.58 10.57
N GLN A 8 11.12 48.23 11.86
CA GLN A 8 11.48 46.88 12.32
C GLN A 8 10.44 45.81 11.93
N THR A 9 9.16 46.18 11.79
CA THR A 9 8.12 45.26 11.31
C THR A 9 8.20 45.03 9.79
N ILE A 10 8.75 46.00 9.03
CA ILE A 10 8.98 45.88 7.58
C ILE A 10 10.26 45.09 7.30
N VAL A 11 11.28 45.18 8.16
CA VAL A 11 12.55 44.43 7.99
C VAL A 11 12.41 42.95 8.40
N GLN A 12 11.35 42.54 9.11
CA GLN A 12 11.04 41.14 9.41
C GLN A 12 10.05 40.45 8.44
N ARG A 13 9.43 41.20 7.51
CA ARG A 13 8.82 40.62 6.32
C ARG A 13 9.90 40.60 5.24
N GLY A 14 10.72 39.54 5.24
CA GLY A 14 11.49 39.20 4.07
C GLY A 14 10.54 39.18 2.88
N VAL A 15 10.92 39.82 1.78
CA VAL A 15 10.24 39.68 0.49
C VAL A 15 10.29 38.19 0.15
N PHE A 16 9.20 37.48 0.43
CA PHE A 16 9.08 36.09 0.06
C PHE A 16 8.60 36.03 -1.40
N ASN A 17 9.55 36.22 -2.34
CA ASN A 17 9.34 35.84 -3.73
C ASN A 17 9.08 34.35 -3.77
N MET A 18 8.21 33.91 -4.68
CA MET A 18 7.96 32.50 -4.94
C MET A 18 9.28 31.77 -5.18
N LEU A 19 9.54 30.68 -4.45
CA LEU A 19 10.74 29.89 -4.64
C LEU A 19 10.60 29.07 -5.93
N ARG A 20 10.98 29.68 -7.06
CA ARG A 20 10.80 29.12 -8.41
C ARG A 20 11.50 27.77 -8.58
N GLU A 21 12.59 27.52 -7.88
CA GLU A 21 13.34 26.26 -7.89
C GLU A 21 12.59 25.11 -7.23
N ALA A 22 11.56 25.38 -6.42
CA ALA A 22 10.70 24.37 -5.82
C ALA A 22 9.48 24.01 -6.68
N ILE A 23 9.25 24.74 -7.77
CA ILE A 23 8.20 24.42 -8.72
C ILE A 23 8.62 23.19 -9.51
N TYR A 24 7.85 22.12 -9.40
CA TYR A 24 8.18 20.86 -10.05
C TYR A 24 6.97 20.18 -10.67
N HIS A 25 7.16 19.74 -11.89
CA HIS A 25 6.26 18.90 -12.64
C HIS A 25 7.05 17.99 -13.59
N ARG A 26 6.52 16.82 -13.88
CA ARG A 26 7.09 15.89 -14.87
C ARG A 26 5.97 15.15 -15.58
N PRO A 27 5.92 15.19 -16.93
CA PRO A 27 4.90 14.47 -17.69
C PRO A 27 5.12 12.95 -17.65
N LYS A 28 4.03 12.19 -17.82
CA LYS A 28 4.02 10.73 -17.96
C LYS A 28 4.60 9.93 -16.78
N ASN A 29 4.29 10.37 -15.57
CA ASN A 29 4.51 9.65 -14.33
C ASN A 29 3.37 10.01 -13.33
N ASN A 30 3.61 9.96 -12.02
CA ASN A 30 2.64 10.35 -11.01
C ASN A 30 2.19 11.83 -11.08
N PHE A 31 2.91 12.70 -11.78
CA PHE A 31 2.54 14.12 -11.98
C PHE A 31 1.63 14.36 -13.18
N ALA A 32 1.60 13.45 -14.16
CA ALA A 32 0.70 13.54 -15.31
C ALA A 32 0.42 12.13 -15.85
N TYR A 33 -0.80 11.65 -15.68
CA TYR A 33 -1.20 10.30 -16.07
C TYR A 33 -2.67 10.24 -16.50
N ALA A 34 -3.01 9.22 -17.27
CA ALA A 34 -4.40 8.90 -17.58
C ALA A 34 -5.02 8.14 -16.41
N TYR A 35 -6.04 8.73 -15.77
CA TYR A 35 -6.82 8.07 -14.73
C TYR A 35 -7.79 7.05 -15.33
N ASP A 36 -8.43 7.44 -16.42
CA ASP A 36 -9.25 6.61 -17.29
C ASP A 36 -9.02 6.98 -18.77
N GLU A 37 -9.83 6.43 -19.69
CA GLU A 37 -9.66 6.66 -21.14
C GLU A 37 -9.87 8.13 -21.57
N ASP A 38 -10.58 8.93 -20.78
CA ASP A 38 -10.98 10.28 -21.11
C ASP A 38 -10.48 11.34 -20.11
N THR A 39 -9.99 10.91 -18.94
CA THR A 39 -9.59 11.80 -17.84
C THR A 39 -8.10 11.72 -17.59
N LEU A 40 -7.43 12.87 -17.62
CA LEU A 40 -6.05 13.04 -17.22
C LEU A 40 -5.98 13.69 -15.85
N HIS A 41 -5.12 13.20 -14.98
CA HIS A 41 -4.77 13.88 -13.75
C HIS A 41 -3.42 14.58 -13.94
N ILE A 42 -3.39 15.86 -13.60
CA ILE A 42 -2.20 16.71 -13.68
C ILE A 42 -1.90 17.24 -12.28
N MET A 43 -0.66 17.09 -11.84
CA MET A 43 -0.18 17.53 -10.53
C MET A 43 1.00 18.48 -10.68
N LEU A 44 1.09 19.45 -9.79
CA LEU A 44 2.20 20.39 -9.64
C LEU A 44 2.65 20.42 -8.19
N GLN A 45 3.95 20.53 -7.96
CA GLN A 45 4.54 20.73 -6.64
C GLN A 45 5.09 22.16 -6.54
N THR A 46 4.90 22.79 -5.37
CA THR A 46 5.48 24.08 -5.03
C THR A 46 6.03 24.05 -3.61
N LYS A 47 6.79 25.09 -3.20
CA LYS A 47 7.14 25.24 -1.79
C LYS A 47 5.88 25.56 -0.97
N ALA A 48 5.79 25.04 0.23
CA ALA A 48 4.65 25.23 1.12
C ALA A 48 4.40 26.72 1.42
N GLY A 49 3.19 27.17 1.11
CA GLY A 49 2.72 28.53 1.41
C GLY A 49 3.22 29.63 0.48
N ASP A 50 4.02 29.32 -0.55
CA ASP A 50 4.52 30.33 -1.48
C ASP A 50 3.50 30.73 -2.54
N VAL A 51 2.62 29.81 -2.94
CA VAL A 51 1.65 29.97 -4.03
C VAL A 51 0.24 29.99 -3.47
N ASN A 52 -0.57 30.96 -3.91
CA ASN A 52 -1.95 31.14 -3.49
C ASN A 52 -2.94 30.50 -4.47
N HIS A 53 -2.61 30.51 -5.77
CA HIS A 53 -3.48 30.03 -6.83
C HIS A 53 -2.65 29.42 -7.96
N VAL A 54 -3.11 28.29 -8.48
CA VAL A 54 -2.53 27.61 -9.64
C VAL A 54 -3.63 27.32 -10.66
N GLU A 55 -3.35 27.62 -11.91
CA GLU A 55 -4.21 27.27 -13.06
C GLU A 55 -3.44 26.37 -14.03
N LEU A 56 -4.08 25.33 -14.49
CA LEU A 56 -3.66 24.57 -15.67
C LEU A 56 -4.11 25.33 -16.91
N ILE A 57 -3.17 25.69 -17.77
CA ILE A 57 -3.42 26.20 -19.13
C ILE A 57 -3.28 25.02 -20.07
N TYR A 58 -4.28 24.70 -20.90
CA TYR A 58 -4.24 23.57 -21.81
C TYR A 58 -5.03 23.79 -23.10
N GLY A 59 -4.71 23.06 -24.15
CA GLY A 59 -5.43 23.08 -25.42
C GLY A 59 -5.00 21.93 -26.32
N ASP A 60 -5.82 21.63 -27.34
CA ASP A 60 -5.43 20.70 -28.41
C ASP A 60 -4.33 21.34 -29.27
N PRO A 61 -3.23 20.60 -29.60
CA PRO A 61 -2.16 21.15 -30.42
C PRO A 61 -2.56 21.54 -31.85
N TYR A 62 -3.75 21.15 -32.29
CA TYR A 62 -4.25 21.44 -33.65
C TYR A 62 -5.41 22.45 -33.69
N GLU A 63 -5.79 23.03 -32.55
CA GLU A 63 -6.81 24.08 -32.46
C GLU A 63 -6.16 25.47 -32.55
N TRP A 64 -6.25 26.10 -33.72
CA TRP A 64 -5.69 27.41 -34.02
C TRP A 64 -6.72 28.34 -34.61
N GLU A 65 -6.73 29.58 -34.19
CA GLU A 65 -7.53 30.66 -34.78
C GLU A 65 -6.67 31.90 -34.95
N ASN A 66 -6.65 32.47 -36.14
CA ASN A 66 -5.84 33.67 -36.51
C ASN A 66 -4.35 33.54 -36.10
N ASP A 67 -3.75 32.39 -36.40
CA ASP A 67 -2.36 32.03 -36.06
C ASP A 67 -2.08 32.02 -34.53
N LEU A 68 -3.13 31.98 -33.67
CA LEU A 68 -3.03 31.86 -32.23
C LEU A 68 -3.54 30.48 -31.80
N TRP A 69 -2.73 29.79 -31.01
CA TRP A 69 -3.13 28.54 -30.36
C TRP A 69 -4.25 28.78 -29.33
N GLN A 70 -5.32 28.01 -29.42
CA GLN A 70 -6.47 28.15 -28.56
C GLN A 70 -6.25 27.40 -27.24
N THR A 71 -6.42 28.08 -26.10
CA THR A 71 -6.23 27.53 -24.79
C THR A 71 -7.44 27.73 -23.88
N LYS A 72 -7.60 26.80 -22.95
CA LYS A 72 -8.55 26.83 -21.83
C LYS A 72 -7.77 26.87 -20.53
N THR A 73 -8.39 27.31 -19.45
CA THR A 73 -7.81 27.30 -18.10
C THR A 73 -8.69 26.53 -17.12
N LEU A 74 -8.06 25.81 -16.19
CA LEU A 74 -8.72 25.15 -15.07
C LEU A 74 -7.97 25.47 -13.78
N SER A 75 -8.70 25.90 -12.74
CA SER A 75 -8.13 26.06 -11.41
C SER A 75 -7.73 24.73 -10.82
N MET A 76 -6.53 24.65 -10.24
CA MET A 76 -6.02 23.47 -9.55
C MET A 76 -6.32 23.55 -8.05
N GLU A 77 -6.66 22.41 -7.45
CA GLU A 77 -6.89 22.30 -6.01
C GLU A 77 -5.60 21.92 -5.29
N ARG A 78 -5.38 22.49 -4.11
CA ARG A 78 -4.31 22.06 -3.22
C ARG A 78 -4.75 20.78 -2.49
N THR A 79 -4.31 19.62 -2.98
CA THR A 79 -4.70 18.30 -2.51
C THR A 79 -3.88 17.81 -1.32
N GLY A 80 -2.70 18.39 -1.08
CA GLY A 80 -1.88 18.06 0.07
C GLY A 80 -0.88 19.14 0.41
N SER A 81 -0.54 19.24 1.69
CA SER A 81 0.51 20.13 2.21
C SER A 81 1.36 19.40 3.23
N THR A 82 2.67 19.54 3.07
CA THR A 82 3.66 19.14 4.06
C THR A 82 4.26 20.40 4.71
N SER A 83 5.15 20.23 5.66
CA SER A 83 5.95 21.33 6.21
C SER A 83 6.84 22.04 5.18
N GLN A 84 7.09 21.41 4.02
CA GLN A 84 8.01 21.91 3.00
C GLN A 84 7.36 22.18 1.64
N LEU A 85 6.36 21.39 1.25
CA LEU A 85 5.82 21.34 -0.10
C LEU A 85 4.29 21.37 -0.10
N ASP A 86 3.70 22.06 -1.08
CA ASP A 86 2.30 21.96 -1.45
C ASP A 86 2.15 21.17 -2.76
N TYR A 87 1.12 20.34 -2.83
CA TYR A 87 0.73 19.57 -4.00
C TYR A 87 -0.59 20.09 -4.55
N TRP A 88 -0.60 20.42 -5.82
CA TRP A 88 -1.74 20.95 -6.57
C TRP A 88 -2.15 19.94 -7.61
N SER A 89 -3.43 19.64 -7.71
CA SER A 89 -3.93 18.66 -8.68
C SER A 89 -5.20 19.12 -9.36
N VAL A 90 -5.41 18.63 -10.58
CA VAL A 90 -6.65 18.83 -11.35
C VAL A 90 -6.90 17.62 -12.25
N ALA A 91 -8.18 17.25 -12.38
CA ALA A 91 -8.65 16.32 -13.38
C ALA A 91 -9.13 17.10 -14.60
N VAL A 92 -8.64 16.74 -15.79
CA VAL A 92 -8.99 17.38 -17.07
C VAL A 92 -9.45 16.34 -18.08
N LYS A 93 -10.49 16.67 -18.85
CA LYS A 93 -11.01 15.85 -19.96
C LYS A 93 -10.73 16.56 -21.28
N PRO A 94 -9.58 16.31 -21.92
CA PRO A 94 -9.29 16.90 -23.21
C PRO A 94 -10.19 16.30 -24.28
N GLU A 95 -10.76 17.16 -25.15
CA GLU A 95 -11.76 16.77 -26.14
C GLU A 95 -11.26 15.68 -27.12
N PHE A 96 -9.96 15.73 -27.47
CA PHE A 96 -9.33 14.80 -28.41
C PHE A 96 -8.34 13.84 -27.74
N ARG A 97 -8.47 13.56 -26.42
CA ARG A 97 -7.60 12.65 -25.65
C ARG A 97 -6.10 12.98 -25.72
N ARG A 98 -5.76 14.22 -26.02
CA ARG A 98 -4.39 14.74 -26.05
C ARG A 98 -4.41 16.21 -25.69
N MET A 99 -3.28 16.75 -25.23
CA MET A 99 -3.17 18.19 -24.96
C MET A 99 -1.72 18.66 -24.94
N ARG A 100 -1.53 19.95 -25.23
CA ARG A 100 -0.41 20.73 -24.73
C ARG A 100 -0.86 21.46 -23.49
N TYR A 101 0.03 21.66 -22.52
CA TYR A 101 -0.34 22.29 -21.26
C TYR A 101 0.85 22.95 -20.56
N GLY A 102 0.54 23.87 -19.66
CA GLY A 102 1.46 24.54 -18.77
C GLY A 102 0.71 25.06 -17.55
N PHE A 103 1.39 25.76 -16.70
CA PHE A 103 0.85 26.24 -15.42
C PHE A 103 1.00 27.75 -15.31
N ARG A 104 -0.03 28.42 -14.81
CA ARG A 104 0.02 29.78 -14.31
C ARG A 104 0.00 29.74 -12.79
N LEU A 105 1.01 30.28 -12.15
CA LEU A 105 1.13 30.33 -10.70
C LEU A 105 1.03 31.78 -10.22
N GLU A 106 0.27 32.00 -9.16
CA GLU A 106 0.07 33.31 -8.57
C GLU A 106 0.36 33.28 -7.08
N SER A 107 1.25 34.16 -6.64
CA SER A 107 1.52 34.48 -5.25
C SER A 107 0.92 35.86 -4.92
N ILE A 108 1.14 36.36 -3.70
CA ILE A 108 0.72 37.71 -3.31
C ILE A 108 1.46 38.79 -4.13
N GLU A 109 2.69 38.52 -4.56
CA GLU A 109 3.59 39.53 -5.11
C GLU A 109 3.90 39.34 -6.61
N GLU A 110 3.77 38.12 -7.14
CA GLU A 110 4.14 37.81 -8.52
C GLU A 110 3.24 36.77 -9.17
N VAL A 111 3.24 36.78 -10.50
CA VAL A 111 2.67 35.75 -11.36
C VAL A 111 3.80 35.22 -12.24
N CYS A 112 3.85 33.89 -12.42
CA CYS A 112 4.73 33.29 -13.39
C CYS A 112 4.04 32.14 -14.15
N PHE A 113 4.65 31.73 -15.24
CA PHE A 113 4.19 30.63 -16.10
C PHE A 113 5.26 29.54 -16.13
N TYR A 114 4.88 28.31 -15.77
CA TYR A 114 5.78 27.17 -15.82
C TYR A 114 5.36 26.20 -16.93
N THR A 115 6.30 25.93 -17.81
CA THR A 115 6.12 25.07 -18.99
C THR A 115 7.34 24.17 -19.16
N GLU A 116 7.34 23.29 -20.17
CA GLU A 116 8.51 22.45 -20.51
C GLU A 116 9.74 23.29 -20.89
N GLY A 117 9.52 24.45 -21.49
CA GLY A 117 10.59 25.40 -21.83
C GLY A 117 11.20 26.13 -20.65
N GLY A 118 10.61 26.05 -19.44
CA GLY A 118 11.09 26.71 -18.23
C GLY A 118 10.04 27.59 -17.55
N ILE A 119 10.51 28.56 -16.75
CA ILE A 119 9.67 29.51 -16.04
C ILE A 119 9.78 30.88 -16.71
N PHE A 120 8.62 31.51 -16.96
CA PHE A 120 8.48 32.75 -17.69
C PHE A 120 7.67 33.76 -16.85
N ASP A 121 7.95 35.05 -17.00
CA ASP A 121 7.16 36.12 -16.37
C ASP A 121 5.89 36.46 -17.19
N GLU A 122 5.86 36.09 -18.48
CA GLU A 122 4.70 36.24 -19.37
C GLU A 122 4.39 34.88 -20.02
N GLN A 123 3.12 34.67 -20.39
CA GLN A 123 2.72 33.43 -21.04
C GLN A 123 3.41 33.24 -22.39
N PRO A 124 4.18 32.15 -22.61
CA PRO A 124 4.76 31.85 -23.90
C PRO A 124 3.68 31.72 -24.99
N THR A 125 3.95 32.24 -26.17
CA THR A 125 3.06 32.13 -27.35
C THR A 125 3.41 30.94 -28.22
N ASP A 126 4.66 30.48 -28.21
CA ASP A 126 5.09 29.30 -28.96
C ASP A 126 4.67 28.03 -28.20
N ILE A 127 3.80 27.24 -28.85
CA ILE A 127 3.29 25.96 -28.35
C ILE A 127 4.41 24.95 -28.07
N ALA A 128 5.57 25.07 -28.69
CA ALA A 128 6.73 24.20 -28.46
C ALA A 128 7.27 24.30 -27.02
N ASN A 129 6.99 25.40 -26.32
CA ASN A 129 7.36 25.56 -24.92
C ASN A 129 6.49 24.75 -23.96
N PHE A 130 5.29 24.30 -24.35
CA PHE A 130 4.33 23.66 -23.45
C PHE A 130 4.59 22.16 -23.33
N PHE A 131 4.36 21.60 -22.13
CA PHE A 131 4.36 20.16 -21.90
C PHE A 131 3.42 19.46 -22.87
N CYS A 132 3.77 18.22 -23.24
CA CYS A 132 2.95 17.41 -24.11
C CYS A 132 2.37 16.21 -23.38
N PHE A 133 1.05 16.07 -23.36
CA PHE A 133 0.41 14.80 -23.11
C PHE A 133 -0.07 14.23 -24.45
N PRO A 134 0.57 13.16 -24.95
CA PRO A 134 0.22 12.59 -26.25
C PRO A 134 -1.17 11.94 -26.21
N TYR A 135 -1.62 11.44 -27.37
CA TYR A 135 -2.90 10.76 -27.47
C TYR A 135 -2.99 9.58 -26.49
N VAL A 136 -4.06 9.56 -25.66
CA VAL A 136 -4.32 8.50 -24.70
C VAL A 136 -4.92 7.30 -25.42
N ASN A 137 -4.20 6.18 -25.43
CA ASN A 137 -4.74 4.90 -25.85
C ASN A 137 -5.22 4.13 -24.62
N LYS A 138 -6.25 3.31 -24.77
CA LYS A 138 -6.79 2.48 -23.67
C LYS A 138 -5.71 1.60 -23.02
N VAL A 139 -4.77 1.10 -23.81
CA VAL A 139 -3.68 0.24 -23.35
C VAL A 139 -2.66 0.98 -22.46
N ASP A 140 -2.61 2.32 -22.54
CA ASP A 140 -1.71 3.16 -21.75
C ASP A 140 -2.32 3.56 -20.38
N VAL A 141 -3.60 3.22 -20.15
CA VAL A 141 -4.28 3.51 -18.88
C VAL A 141 -3.97 2.40 -17.88
N PHE A 142 -3.44 2.78 -16.72
CA PHE A 142 -3.27 1.83 -15.62
C PHE A 142 -4.63 1.30 -15.17
N THR A 143 -4.78 -0.02 -15.16
CA THR A 143 -6.01 -0.68 -14.69
C THR A 143 -5.67 -1.84 -13.78
N ALA A 144 -6.11 -1.76 -12.53
CA ALA A 144 -6.11 -2.89 -11.59
C ALA A 144 -7.49 -3.58 -11.60
N PRO A 145 -7.59 -4.82 -11.13
CA PRO A 145 -8.88 -5.47 -10.98
C PRO A 145 -9.80 -4.66 -10.05
N SER A 146 -11.02 -4.37 -10.50
CA SER A 146 -11.96 -3.49 -9.78
C SER A 146 -12.33 -4.02 -8.38
N TRP A 147 -12.36 -5.34 -8.21
CA TRP A 147 -12.71 -5.98 -6.94
C TRP A 147 -11.67 -5.75 -5.83
N VAL A 148 -10.41 -5.44 -6.16
CA VAL A 148 -9.33 -5.19 -5.17
C VAL A 148 -9.62 -3.97 -4.31
N LYS A 149 -10.20 -2.93 -4.90
CA LYS A 149 -10.49 -1.66 -4.25
C LYS A 149 -11.33 -1.80 -2.97
N ASP A 150 -12.25 -2.79 -2.95
CA ASP A 150 -13.16 -3.05 -1.83
C ASP A 150 -12.76 -4.26 -0.99
N THR A 151 -11.64 -4.90 -1.30
CA THR A 151 -11.19 -6.10 -0.62
C THR A 151 -10.47 -5.77 0.69
N ILE A 152 -10.88 -6.44 1.75
CA ILE A 152 -10.14 -6.52 3.01
C ILE A 152 -9.35 -7.83 2.98
N TRP A 153 -8.03 -7.72 3.00
CA TRP A 153 -7.13 -8.87 2.96
C TRP A 153 -6.82 -9.41 4.34
N TYR A 154 -6.53 -10.70 4.40
CA TYR A 154 -6.07 -11.38 5.59
C TYR A 154 -4.87 -12.27 5.24
N GLN A 155 -3.72 -12.00 5.86
CA GLN A 155 -2.50 -12.77 5.63
C GLN A 155 -2.48 -13.99 6.52
N ILE A 156 -2.30 -15.18 5.93
CA ILE A 156 -2.17 -16.46 6.63
C ILE A 156 -0.77 -17.03 6.45
N PHE A 157 -0.16 -17.44 7.58
CA PHE A 157 0.99 -18.32 7.62
C PHE A 157 0.47 -19.76 7.86
N PRO A 158 0.37 -20.61 6.82
CA PRO A 158 -0.40 -21.86 6.91
C PRO A 158 0.02 -22.78 8.07
N GLU A 159 1.32 -22.90 8.28
CA GLU A 159 1.90 -23.77 9.35
C GLU A 159 1.49 -23.33 10.77
N ARG A 160 0.97 -22.11 10.93
CA ARG A 160 0.63 -21.50 12.22
C ARG A 160 -0.84 -21.10 12.35
N PHE A 161 -1.69 -21.40 11.37
CA PHE A 161 -3.07 -20.94 11.38
C PHE A 161 -4.03 -21.98 12.00
N GLY A 162 -3.94 -23.26 11.60
CA GLY A 162 -4.80 -24.31 12.15
C GLY A 162 -4.32 -25.69 11.71
N ASN A 163 -4.31 -26.66 12.61
CA ASN A 163 -3.99 -28.07 12.33
C ASN A 163 -5.28 -28.87 12.18
N GLY A 164 -5.75 -29.05 10.96
CA GLY A 164 -7.02 -29.73 10.66
C GLY A 164 -6.87 -31.18 10.32
N ASP A 165 -5.71 -31.63 9.82
CA ASP A 165 -5.43 -33.03 9.53
C ASP A 165 -4.10 -33.50 10.19
N PRO A 166 -4.16 -33.93 11.44
CA PRO A 166 -2.98 -34.43 12.14
C PRO A 166 -2.28 -35.62 11.49
N SER A 167 -2.92 -36.30 10.54
CA SER A 167 -2.33 -37.48 9.85
C SER A 167 -1.19 -37.12 8.89
N ILE A 168 -1.15 -35.85 8.43
CA ILE A 168 -0.12 -35.34 7.52
C ILE A 168 0.98 -34.55 8.26
N ASN A 169 0.91 -34.48 9.57
CA ASN A 169 1.87 -33.73 10.36
C ASN A 169 3.32 -34.19 10.12
N PRO A 170 4.28 -33.26 10.01
CA PRO A 170 5.68 -33.63 9.87
C PRO A 170 6.20 -34.35 11.11
N LYS A 171 7.23 -35.16 10.93
CA LYS A 171 7.86 -35.86 12.05
C LYS A 171 8.42 -34.86 13.07
N GLY A 172 8.07 -35.03 14.34
CA GLY A 172 8.55 -34.18 15.43
C GLY A 172 7.73 -32.90 15.60
N VAL A 173 6.51 -32.84 15.02
CA VAL A 173 5.56 -31.77 15.27
C VAL A 173 5.31 -31.58 16.77
N LEU A 174 5.24 -30.34 17.21
CA LEU A 174 4.90 -29.97 18.59
C LEU A 174 3.38 -29.83 18.75
N PRO A 175 2.83 -30.05 19.94
CA PRO A 175 1.44 -29.72 20.22
C PRO A 175 1.16 -28.25 19.89
N TRP A 176 -0.04 -27.96 19.38
CA TRP A 176 -0.43 -26.62 18.98
C TRP A 176 -0.18 -25.57 20.07
N GLY A 177 0.57 -24.52 19.74
CA GLY A 177 0.87 -23.42 20.66
C GLY A 177 1.72 -23.77 21.90
N SER A 178 2.25 -25.01 22.01
CA SER A 178 2.96 -25.48 23.21
C SER A 178 4.36 -24.93 23.42
N ALA A 179 4.90 -24.18 22.46
CA ALA A 179 6.26 -23.62 22.53
C ALA A 179 6.34 -22.30 21.74
N GLU A 180 7.32 -21.49 22.12
CA GLU A 180 7.67 -20.29 21.35
C GLU A 180 8.05 -20.64 19.90
N PRO A 181 7.67 -19.82 18.92
CA PRO A 181 8.02 -20.05 17.54
C PRO A 181 9.53 -19.97 17.31
N LYS A 182 10.06 -20.92 16.54
CA LYS A 182 11.47 -21.00 16.13
C LYS A 182 11.58 -21.28 14.64
N PRO A 183 12.72 -20.98 14.00
CA PRO A 183 12.90 -21.22 12.57
C PRO A 183 12.75 -22.70 12.17
N ASN A 184 12.94 -23.64 13.10
CA ASN A 184 13.00 -25.08 12.85
C ASN A 184 11.96 -25.91 13.60
N ASN A 185 10.96 -25.30 14.25
CA ASN A 185 9.86 -26.04 14.86
C ASN A 185 8.60 -25.99 13.98
N PHE A 186 7.77 -27.03 14.14
CA PHE A 186 6.53 -27.23 13.40
C PHE A 186 5.40 -27.50 14.37
N PHE A 187 4.20 -26.97 14.08
CA PHE A 187 2.97 -27.18 14.86
C PHE A 187 1.88 -27.87 14.03
N GLY A 188 2.13 -28.08 12.73
CA GLY A 188 1.28 -28.89 11.87
C GLY A 188 0.09 -28.16 11.27
N GLY A 189 0.13 -26.83 11.17
CA GLY A 189 -0.89 -26.09 10.43
C GLY A 189 -0.95 -26.52 8.98
N ASP A 190 -2.19 -26.60 8.43
CA ASP A 190 -2.48 -27.16 7.12
C ASP A 190 -3.70 -26.52 6.45
N PHE A 191 -4.01 -26.89 5.20
CA PHE A 191 -5.14 -26.36 4.44
C PHE A 191 -6.49 -26.82 5.01
N GLN A 192 -6.58 -28.00 5.62
CA GLN A 192 -7.80 -28.41 6.29
C GLN A 192 -8.09 -27.49 7.49
N GLY A 193 -7.06 -27.16 8.27
CA GLY A 193 -7.20 -26.18 9.37
C GLY A 193 -7.64 -24.80 8.89
N VAL A 194 -7.20 -24.36 7.70
CA VAL A 194 -7.71 -23.12 7.12
C VAL A 194 -9.19 -23.26 6.75
N ILE A 195 -9.57 -24.38 6.10
CA ILE A 195 -10.98 -24.65 5.74
C ILE A 195 -11.88 -24.65 6.98
N ASP A 196 -11.44 -25.28 8.06
CA ASP A 196 -12.19 -25.41 9.31
C ASP A 196 -12.46 -24.06 10.00
N HIS A 197 -11.64 -23.04 9.70
CA HIS A 197 -11.72 -21.71 10.28
C HIS A 197 -12.16 -20.60 9.30
N LEU A 198 -12.66 -20.94 8.10
CA LEU A 198 -13.16 -19.96 7.14
C LEU A 198 -14.35 -19.14 7.68
N ASP A 199 -15.14 -19.70 8.59
CA ASP A 199 -16.26 -18.98 9.21
C ASP A 199 -15.79 -17.80 10.08
N HIS A 200 -14.61 -17.89 10.71
CA HIS A 200 -13.98 -16.76 11.42
C HIS A 200 -13.65 -15.60 10.47
N LEU A 201 -13.12 -15.91 9.29
CA LEU A 201 -12.77 -14.92 8.28
C LEU A 201 -14.02 -14.27 7.67
N GLU A 202 -15.05 -15.08 7.40
CA GLU A 202 -16.34 -14.59 6.92
C GLU A 202 -17.01 -13.69 7.96
N ASP A 203 -17.01 -14.09 9.25
CA ASP A 203 -17.56 -13.29 10.35
C ASP A 203 -16.82 -11.97 10.54
N LEU A 204 -15.49 -11.96 10.42
CA LEU A 204 -14.68 -10.74 10.46
C LEU A 204 -14.95 -9.83 9.24
N GLY A 205 -15.45 -10.41 8.14
CA GLY A 205 -15.73 -9.68 6.90
C GLY A 205 -14.55 -9.63 5.92
N ILE A 206 -13.67 -10.62 5.94
CA ILE A 206 -12.55 -10.73 4.99
C ILE A 206 -13.06 -11.00 3.58
N GLY A 207 -12.44 -10.35 2.59
CA GLY A 207 -12.73 -10.50 1.16
C GLY A 207 -11.61 -11.16 0.37
N GLY A 208 -10.43 -11.31 0.95
CA GLY A 208 -9.29 -11.98 0.30
C GLY A 208 -8.29 -12.55 1.30
N ILE A 209 -7.74 -13.71 0.99
CA ILE A 209 -6.67 -14.35 1.74
C ILE A 209 -5.37 -14.23 0.94
N TYR A 210 -4.29 -13.83 1.61
CA TYR A 210 -2.94 -13.92 1.13
C TYR A 210 -2.20 -15.00 1.93
N PHE A 211 -1.75 -16.05 1.27
CA PHE A 211 -0.91 -17.10 1.86
C PHE A 211 0.56 -16.77 1.72
N THR A 212 1.37 -16.94 2.78
CA THR A 212 2.81 -17.14 2.63
C THR A 212 3.07 -18.42 1.81
N PRO A 213 4.29 -18.68 1.31
CA PRO A 213 4.50 -19.75 0.35
C PRO A 213 3.92 -21.11 0.76
N ILE A 214 3.34 -21.82 -0.21
CA ILE A 214 2.70 -23.13 0.00
C ILE A 214 3.42 -24.27 -0.69
N PHE A 215 4.44 -23.96 -1.49
CA PHE A 215 5.14 -24.93 -2.30
C PHE A 215 6.07 -25.80 -1.47
N LYS A 216 6.39 -26.98 -1.99
CA LYS A 216 7.28 -27.91 -1.32
C LYS A 216 8.61 -27.26 -0.97
N ALA A 217 8.95 -27.28 0.32
CA ALA A 217 10.15 -26.67 0.88
C ALA A 217 10.63 -27.40 2.14
N HIS A 218 11.84 -27.07 2.61
CA HIS A 218 12.39 -27.70 3.81
C HIS A 218 11.96 -27.00 5.11
N SER A 219 11.92 -25.67 5.08
CA SER A 219 11.58 -24.85 6.26
C SER A 219 10.08 -24.84 6.57
N ASN A 220 9.72 -24.31 7.73
CA ASN A 220 8.34 -24.07 8.09
C ASN A 220 7.72 -22.85 7.35
N HIS A 221 8.54 -21.89 6.91
CA HIS A 221 8.11 -20.69 6.18
C HIS A 221 8.00 -20.87 4.66
N LYS A 222 8.59 -21.93 4.09
CA LYS A 222 8.53 -22.31 2.67
C LYS A 222 9.17 -21.36 1.65
N TYR A 223 9.88 -20.31 2.07
CA TYR A 223 10.62 -19.43 1.14
C TYR A 223 11.84 -20.13 0.50
N ASP A 224 12.30 -21.26 1.01
CA ASP A 224 13.33 -22.12 0.44
C ASP A 224 12.74 -23.20 -0.49
N THR A 225 12.05 -22.78 -1.54
CA THR A 225 11.28 -23.66 -2.45
C THR A 225 12.12 -24.76 -3.08
N ILE A 226 11.67 -26.00 -2.93
CA ILE A 226 12.26 -27.21 -3.53
C ILE A 226 11.58 -27.56 -4.86
N ASP A 227 10.26 -27.37 -4.95
CA ASP A 227 9.47 -27.67 -6.15
C ASP A 227 8.30 -26.70 -6.23
N TYR A 228 8.29 -25.85 -7.26
CA TYR A 228 7.26 -24.84 -7.48
C TYR A 228 5.95 -25.41 -8.04
N MET A 229 5.95 -26.65 -8.50
CA MET A 229 4.78 -27.32 -9.07
C MET A 229 4.07 -28.25 -8.09
N GLU A 230 4.62 -28.42 -6.88
CA GLU A 230 4.08 -29.29 -5.84
C GLU A 230 3.79 -28.51 -4.55
N ILE A 231 2.64 -28.84 -3.95
CA ILE A 231 2.29 -28.36 -2.61
C ILE A 231 3.18 -29.08 -1.58
N ASP A 232 3.55 -28.40 -0.52
CA ASP A 232 4.23 -29.04 0.60
C ASP A 232 3.32 -30.10 1.22
N PRO A 233 3.77 -31.36 1.36
CA PRO A 233 2.94 -32.46 1.87
C PRO A 233 2.35 -32.21 3.26
N GLN A 234 2.97 -31.37 4.07
CA GLN A 234 2.44 -31.02 5.41
C GLN A 234 1.22 -30.08 5.35
N PHE A 235 0.97 -29.44 4.21
CA PHE A 235 -0.22 -28.61 4.02
C PHE A 235 -1.40 -29.37 3.40
N GLY A 236 -1.15 -30.56 2.87
CA GLY A 236 -2.10 -31.37 2.15
C GLY A 236 -1.66 -31.65 0.71
N ASP A 237 -2.61 -31.91 -0.14
CA ASP A 237 -2.40 -32.19 -1.56
C ASP A 237 -3.14 -31.17 -2.46
N LYS A 238 -2.97 -31.34 -3.77
CA LYS A 238 -3.61 -30.48 -4.78
C LYS A 238 -5.14 -30.52 -4.71
N GLU A 239 -5.72 -31.65 -4.31
CA GLU A 239 -7.18 -31.76 -4.19
C GLU A 239 -7.69 -31.01 -2.95
N THR A 240 -6.99 -31.09 -1.84
CA THR A 240 -7.28 -30.31 -0.63
C THR A 240 -7.18 -28.80 -0.90
N PHE A 241 -6.14 -28.38 -1.63
CA PHE A 241 -5.99 -26.97 -2.01
C PHE A 241 -7.11 -26.51 -2.97
N ARG A 242 -7.49 -27.33 -3.97
CA ARG A 242 -8.61 -27.03 -4.86
C ARG A 242 -9.93 -26.87 -4.07
N ARG A 243 -10.13 -27.71 -3.07
CA ARG A 243 -11.29 -27.60 -2.16
C ARG A 243 -11.24 -26.31 -1.34
N LEU A 244 -10.07 -25.95 -0.80
CA LEU A 244 -9.89 -24.70 -0.07
C LEU A 244 -10.28 -23.49 -0.93
N VAL A 245 -9.74 -23.38 -2.15
CA VAL A 245 -10.08 -22.27 -3.06
C VAL A 245 -11.56 -22.22 -3.36
N LYS A 246 -12.20 -23.37 -3.62
CA LYS A 246 -13.66 -23.44 -3.83
C LYS A 246 -14.46 -22.98 -2.60
N GLU A 247 -14.07 -23.39 -1.39
CA GLU A 247 -14.74 -22.95 -0.16
C GLU A 247 -14.55 -21.46 0.12
N CYS A 248 -13.37 -20.90 -0.22
CA CYS A 248 -13.14 -19.45 -0.19
C CYS A 248 -14.08 -18.73 -1.19
N HIS A 249 -14.11 -19.16 -2.43
CA HIS A 249 -14.93 -18.53 -3.48
C HIS A 249 -16.44 -18.58 -3.17
N LYS A 250 -16.94 -19.67 -2.58
CA LYS A 250 -18.34 -19.77 -2.13
C LYS A 250 -18.71 -18.69 -1.11
N ARG A 251 -17.76 -18.24 -0.31
CA ARG A 251 -17.91 -17.18 0.70
C ARG A 251 -17.56 -15.78 0.15
N GLY A 252 -17.23 -15.67 -1.15
CA GLY A 252 -16.80 -14.43 -1.76
C GLY A 252 -15.37 -14.01 -1.35
N ILE A 253 -14.56 -14.94 -0.84
CA ILE A 253 -13.18 -14.72 -0.43
C ILE A 253 -12.25 -15.08 -1.58
N ARG A 254 -11.41 -14.13 -2.02
CA ARG A 254 -10.36 -14.30 -3.03
C ARG A 254 -9.12 -14.96 -2.44
N VAL A 255 -8.33 -15.63 -3.28
CA VAL A 255 -7.12 -16.34 -2.85
C VAL A 255 -5.90 -15.85 -3.62
N MET A 256 -4.88 -15.39 -2.90
CA MET A 256 -3.61 -14.92 -3.44
C MET A 256 -2.46 -15.77 -2.89
N LEU A 257 -1.57 -16.26 -3.78
CA LEU A 257 -0.39 -17.02 -3.43
C LEU A 257 0.88 -16.16 -3.47
N ASP A 258 1.92 -16.66 -2.83
CA ASP A 258 3.26 -16.08 -2.80
C ASP A 258 4.17 -16.73 -3.85
N ALA A 259 4.77 -15.93 -4.72
CA ALA A 259 5.71 -16.37 -5.77
C ALA A 259 7.14 -16.01 -5.38
N VAL A 260 7.90 -17.01 -4.94
CA VAL A 260 9.31 -16.87 -4.58
C VAL A 260 10.19 -17.09 -5.82
N PHE A 261 10.29 -16.09 -6.68
CA PHE A 261 10.97 -16.21 -7.99
C PHE A 261 12.35 -15.54 -8.03
N ASN A 262 12.72 -14.81 -6.98
CA ASN A 262 14.07 -14.27 -6.85
C ASN A 262 15.12 -15.35 -6.58
N HIS A 263 14.77 -16.41 -5.84
CA HIS A 263 15.67 -17.47 -5.41
C HIS A 263 14.92 -18.79 -5.29
N SER A 264 15.66 -19.89 -5.26
CA SER A 264 15.13 -21.21 -4.91
C SER A 264 15.66 -21.66 -3.54
N GLY A 265 15.19 -22.81 -3.07
CA GLY A 265 15.81 -23.48 -1.93
C GLY A 265 17.06 -24.28 -2.33
N TYR A 266 17.87 -24.58 -1.33
CA TYR A 266 19.06 -25.42 -1.48
C TYR A 266 18.77 -26.75 -2.18
N TYR A 267 17.66 -27.40 -1.81
CA TYR A 267 17.27 -28.71 -2.34
C TYR A 267 16.51 -28.67 -3.66
N PHE A 268 16.40 -27.52 -4.30
CA PHE A 268 15.85 -27.42 -5.65
C PHE A 268 16.66 -28.25 -6.63
N ALA A 269 16.02 -29.13 -7.37
CA ALA A 269 16.69 -30.15 -8.19
C ALA A 269 17.75 -29.59 -9.17
N PRO A 270 17.52 -28.47 -9.89
CA PRO A 270 18.55 -27.85 -10.72
C PRO A 270 19.77 -27.39 -9.92
N PHE A 271 19.60 -26.84 -8.69
CA PHE A 271 20.74 -26.43 -7.88
C PHE A 271 21.54 -27.63 -7.34
N GLN A 272 20.85 -28.71 -6.97
CA GLN A 272 21.52 -29.97 -6.58
C GLN A 272 22.33 -30.59 -7.74
N ASP A 273 21.83 -30.47 -8.97
CA ASP A 273 22.58 -30.88 -10.16
C ASP A 273 23.85 -30.02 -10.33
N VAL A 274 23.76 -28.69 -10.13
CA VAL A 274 24.93 -27.79 -10.15
C VAL A 274 25.97 -28.21 -9.11
N LEU A 275 25.56 -28.44 -7.87
CA LEU A 275 26.48 -28.85 -6.79
C LEU A 275 27.17 -30.22 -7.11
N LYS A 276 26.43 -31.13 -7.72
CA LYS A 276 26.96 -32.46 -8.07
C LYS A 276 27.85 -32.45 -9.32
N ASN A 277 27.42 -31.79 -10.37
CA ASN A 277 28.03 -31.87 -11.71
C ASN A 277 28.92 -30.65 -12.03
N GLN A 278 28.89 -29.62 -11.19
CA GLN A 278 29.72 -28.44 -11.28
C GLN A 278 29.64 -27.78 -12.68
N GLU A 279 30.75 -27.45 -13.33
CA GLU A 279 30.81 -26.88 -14.69
C GLU A 279 30.06 -27.68 -15.75
N LYS A 280 29.87 -29.01 -15.52
CA LYS A 280 29.15 -29.88 -16.43
C LYS A 280 27.65 -29.89 -16.27
N SER A 281 27.13 -29.23 -15.25
CA SER A 281 25.69 -29.11 -15.05
C SER A 281 25.03 -28.33 -16.19
N ARG A 282 23.92 -28.86 -16.71
CA ARG A 282 23.08 -28.12 -17.69
C ARG A 282 22.40 -26.93 -17.07
N TYR A 283 22.27 -26.88 -15.74
CA TYR A 283 21.59 -25.82 -14.99
C TYR A 283 22.53 -24.75 -14.45
N LYS A 284 23.83 -24.77 -14.77
CA LYS A 284 24.79 -23.80 -14.25
C LYS A 284 24.40 -22.34 -14.55
N GLU A 285 23.80 -22.07 -15.71
CA GLU A 285 23.33 -20.74 -16.11
C GLU A 285 21.95 -20.36 -15.52
N TRP A 286 21.33 -21.26 -14.73
CA TRP A 286 20.09 -20.98 -14.02
C TRP A 286 20.29 -20.14 -12.77
N PHE A 287 21.54 -20.02 -12.31
CA PHE A 287 21.94 -19.32 -11.10
C PHE A 287 23.06 -18.32 -11.42
N HIS A 288 23.22 -17.32 -10.61
CA HIS A 288 24.33 -16.37 -10.68
C HIS A 288 25.55 -16.96 -9.93
N LEU A 289 26.33 -17.80 -10.60
CA LEU A 289 27.53 -18.44 -10.06
C LEU A 289 28.76 -17.58 -10.37
N TRP A 290 29.70 -17.46 -9.42
CA TRP A 290 30.88 -16.64 -9.60
C TRP A 290 32.11 -17.43 -10.06
N ASP A 291 32.23 -18.69 -9.58
CA ASP A 291 33.38 -19.53 -9.89
C ASP A 291 33.06 -21.02 -9.65
N PHE A 292 33.94 -21.90 -10.10
CA PHE A 292 33.90 -23.34 -9.86
C PHE A 292 35.19 -23.81 -9.14
N PRO A 293 35.10 -24.79 -8.24
CA PRO A 293 33.87 -25.50 -7.85
C PRO A 293 32.90 -24.61 -7.07
N VAL A 294 31.58 -24.80 -7.30
CA VAL A 294 30.54 -24.14 -6.50
C VAL A 294 30.62 -24.64 -5.07
N VAL A 295 30.79 -23.72 -4.13
CA VAL A 295 30.89 -23.99 -2.69
C VAL A 295 29.82 -23.21 -1.93
N THR A 296 29.28 -23.83 -0.87
CA THR A 296 28.20 -23.26 -0.05
C THR A 296 28.71 -22.75 1.30
N GLU A 297 29.83 -23.29 1.78
CA GLU A 297 30.44 -23.00 3.07
C GLU A 297 31.97 -22.75 2.92
N PRO A 298 32.61 -21.93 3.75
CA PRO A 298 32.00 -21.08 4.81
C PRO A 298 31.31 -19.82 4.26
N LYS A 299 31.50 -19.52 2.97
CA LYS A 299 30.87 -18.41 2.23
C LYS A 299 30.54 -18.92 0.82
N PRO A 300 29.28 -18.75 0.36
CA PRO A 300 28.91 -19.14 -1.00
C PRO A 300 29.69 -18.32 -2.05
N ASN A 301 30.03 -18.95 -3.18
CA ASN A 301 30.57 -18.30 -4.37
C ASN A 301 29.52 -18.15 -5.47
N TYR A 302 28.31 -17.84 -5.07
CA TYR A 302 27.14 -17.54 -5.91
C TYR A 302 26.28 -16.49 -5.21
N ASP A 303 25.42 -15.80 -5.99
CA ASP A 303 24.46 -14.86 -5.43
C ASP A 303 23.35 -15.60 -4.67
N THR A 304 22.87 -14.98 -3.60
CA THR A 304 21.86 -15.55 -2.70
C THR A 304 20.83 -14.49 -2.35
N PHE A 305 19.68 -14.92 -1.83
CA PHE A 305 18.84 -14.01 -1.08
C PHE A 305 19.59 -13.55 0.19
N ALA A 306 19.75 -12.25 0.36
CA ALA A 306 20.53 -11.65 1.45
C ALA A 306 21.92 -12.35 1.59
N PHE A 307 22.16 -13.01 2.72
CA PHE A 307 23.40 -13.74 3.02
C PHE A 307 23.14 -15.23 3.27
N VAL A 308 21.99 -15.76 2.77
CA VAL A 308 21.54 -17.13 3.07
C VAL A 308 22.01 -18.09 1.99
N SER A 309 23.08 -18.83 2.27
CA SER A 309 23.64 -19.81 1.32
C SER A 309 22.65 -20.89 0.86
N ALA A 310 21.62 -21.16 1.66
CA ALA A 310 20.54 -22.10 1.32
C ALA A 310 19.47 -21.54 0.35
N MET A 311 19.61 -20.28 -0.09
CA MET A 311 18.67 -19.61 -0.99
C MET A 311 19.39 -19.03 -2.22
N PRO A 312 19.86 -19.89 -3.16
CA PRO A 312 20.59 -19.47 -4.36
C PRO A 312 19.69 -18.63 -5.28
N LYS A 313 20.23 -17.49 -5.75
CA LYS A 313 19.53 -16.57 -6.63
C LYS A 313 19.33 -17.17 -8.02
N LEU A 314 18.10 -17.12 -8.52
CA LEU A 314 17.73 -17.53 -9.86
C LEU A 314 18.10 -16.47 -10.90
N ASN A 315 18.59 -16.90 -12.04
CA ASN A 315 18.92 -16.04 -13.18
C ASN A 315 17.71 -15.90 -14.11
N THR A 316 16.85 -14.92 -13.85
CA THR A 316 15.64 -14.66 -14.65
C THR A 316 15.92 -14.10 -16.06
N GLU A 317 17.16 -13.69 -16.35
CA GLU A 317 17.59 -13.38 -17.71
C GLU A 317 17.78 -14.63 -18.57
N ASN A 318 18.00 -15.80 -17.95
CA ASN A 318 18.12 -17.07 -18.66
C ASN A 318 16.76 -17.50 -19.23
N PRO A 319 16.64 -17.78 -20.55
CA PRO A 319 15.37 -18.11 -21.18
C PRO A 319 14.69 -19.38 -20.60
N GLU A 320 15.46 -20.40 -20.19
CA GLU A 320 14.89 -21.63 -19.61
C GLU A 320 14.31 -21.37 -18.21
N VAL A 321 15.00 -20.57 -17.39
CA VAL A 321 14.49 -20.15 -16.06
C VAL A 321 13.23 -19.32 -16.23
N ARG A 322 13.27 -18.34 -17.14
CA ARG A 322 12.13 -17.49 -17.45
C ARG A 322 10.90 -18.30 -17.87
N GLU A 323 11.05 -19.19 -18.83
CA GLU A 323 9.97 -20.05 -19.30
C GLU A 323 9.42 -20.94 -18.18
N TYR A 324 10.30 -21.55 -17.38
CA TYR A 324 9.91 -22.39 -16.26
C TYR A 324 9.07 -21.63 -15.23
N LEU A 325 9.52 -20.45 -14.79
CA LEU A 325 8.81 -19.65 -13.79
C LEU A 325 7.49 -19.09 -14.35
N LEU A 326 7.43 -18.73 -15.63
CA LEU A 326 6.18 -18.32 -16.29
C LEU A 326 5.18 -19.48 -16.40
N GLN A 327 5.65 -20.71 -16.64
CA GLN A 327 4.80 -21.91 -16.60
C GLN A 327 4.25 -22.15 -15.18
N VAL A 328 5.05 -21.96 -14.14
CA VAL A 328 4.59 -22.03 -12.74
C VAL A 328 3.49 -20.99 -12.50
N ALA A 329 3.72 -19.73 -12.88
CA ALA A 329 2.75 -18.64 -12.69
C ALA A 329 1.40 -18.94 -13.39
N ARG A 330 1.45 -19.46 -14.63
CA ARG A 330 0.28 -19.87 -15.41
C ARG A 330 -0.46 -21.04 -14.77
N TYR A 331 0.27 -22.09 -14.38
CA TYR A 331 -0.29 -23.34 -13.88
C TYR A 331 -1.21 -23.14 -12.66
N TRP A 332 -0.76 -22.39 -11.66
CA TRP A 332 -1.55 -22.20 -10.45
C TRP A 332 -2.83 -21.38 -10.68
N VAL A 333 -2.81 -20.47 -11.64
CA VAL A 333 -4.00 -19.71 -12.05
C VAL A 333 -4.96 -20.61 -12.85
N GLU A 334 -4.47 -21.39 -13.80
CA GLU A 334 -5.31 -22.26 -14.66
C GLU A 334 -5.93 -23.42 -13.88
N GLU A 335 -5.14 -24.11 -13.03
CA GLU A 335 -5.56 -25.34 -12.39
C GLU A 335 -6.37 -25.11 -11.09
N PHE A 336 -6.11 -24.00 -10.39
CA PHE A 336 -6.71 -23.78 -9.08
C PHE A 336 -7.56 -22.52 -9.01
N ASP A 337 -7.61 -21.72 -10.08
CA ASP A 337 -8.40 -20.50 -10.16
C ASP A 337 -8.05 -19.48 -9.06
N ILE A 338 -6.76 -19.40 -8.67
CA ILE A 338 -6.33 -18.38 -7.72
C ILE A 338 -6.55 -16.97 -8.27
N ASP A 339 -6.74 -16.00 -7.39
CA ASP A 339 -7.14 -14.64 -7.75
C ASP A 339 -5.98 -13.65 -7.81
N GLY A 340 -4.80 -14.06 -7.41
CA GLY A 340 -3.63 -13.17 -7.46
C GLY A 340 -2.32 -13.81 -7.05
N TRP A 341 -1.27 -13.03 -7.28
CA TRP A 341 0.09 -13.33 -6.89
C TRP A 341 0.71 -12.19 -6.08
N ARG A 342 1.27 -12.50 -4.93
CA ARG A 342 2.25 -11.66 -4.25
C ARG A 342 3.64 -12.10 -4.70
N LEU A 343 4.48 -11.15 -5.06
CA LEU A 343 5.80 -11.40 -5.64
C LEU A 343 6.86 -11.07 -4.60
N ASP A 344 7.51 -12.11 -4.08
CA ASP A 344 8.56 -12.03 -3.07
C ASP A 344 9.82 -11.36 -3.63
N VAL A 345 10.43 -10.46 -2.83
CA VAL A 345 11.67 -9.75 -3.20
C VAL A 345 11.61 -9.15 -4.62
N ALA A 346 10.49 -8.54 -4.98
CA ALA A 346 10.18 -8.17 -6.36
C ALA A 346 11.15 -7.14 -6.98
N ASN A 347 11.83 -6.34 -6.16
CA ASN A 347 12.83 -5.36 -6.60
C ASN A 347 14.17 -5.99 -7.05
N GLU A 348 14.40 -7.26 -6.73
CA GLU A 348 15.63 -7.98 -7.07
C GLU A 348 15.53 -8.80 -8.38
N VAL A 349 14.35 -8.80 -9.02
CA VAL A 349 14.08 -9.47 -10.29
C VAL A 349 13.90 -8.44 -11.41
N ASP A 350 14.36 -8.76 -12.62
CA ASP A 350 14.38 -7.82 -13.72
C ASP A 350 12.99 -7.42 -14.24
N HIS A 351 12.88 -6.18 -14.69
CA HIS A 351 11.63 -5.60 -15.19
C HIS A 351 11.07 -6.31 -16.45
N ALA A 352 11.95 -6.91 -17.27
CA ALA A 352 11.51 -7.63 -18.47
C ALA A 352 10.79 -8.92 -18.09
N PHE A 353 11.29 -9.63 -17.08
CA PHE A 353 10.62 -10.80 -16.52
C PHE A 353 9.24 -10.42 -15.95
N TRP A 354 9.13 -9.34 -15.19
CA TRP A 354 7.84 -8.91 -14.61
C TRP A 354 6.81 -8.50 -15.66
N ARG A 355 7.23 -7.95 -16.80
CA ARG A 355 6.33 -7.67 -17.93
C ARG A 355 5.79 -8.94 -18.56
N ASP A 356 6.64 -9.96 -18.71
CA ASP A 356 6.20 -11.26 -19.23
C ASP A 356 5.33 -12.00 -18.22
N PHE A 357 5.66 -11.90 -16.92
CA PHE A 357 4.84 -12.45 -15.85
C PHE A 357 3.42 -11.86 -15.90
N ARG A 358 3.31 -10.53 -15.93
CA ARG A 358 2.01 -9.86 -16.06
C ARG A 358 1.25 -10.36 -17.28
N ARG A 359 1.90 -10.42 -18.43
CA ARG A 359 1.27 -10.89 -19.67
C ARG A 359 0.75 -12.31 -19.52
N THR A 360 1.59 -13.20 -19.04
CA THR A 360 1.25 -14.61 -18.83
C THR A 360 0.07 -14.80 -17.89
N VAL A 361 0.07 -14.12 -16.75
CA VAL A 361 -1.01 -14.21 -15.75
C VAL A 361 -2.32 -13.59 -16.27
N LYS A 362 -2.25 -12.39 -16.88
CA LYS A 362 -3.43 -11.68 -17.39
C LYS A 362 -4.04 -12.32 -18.64
N GLU A 363 -3.28 -13.10 -19.41
CA GLU A 363 -3.81 -13.91 -20.51
C GLU A 363 -4.74 -15.03 -20.01
N VAL A 364 -4.44 -15.61 -18.85
CA VAL A 364 -5.24 -16.67 -18.22
C VAL A 364 -6.42 -16.07 -17.46
N LYS A 365 -6.16 -15.10 -16.60
CA LYS A 365 -7.15 -14.47 -15.73
C LYS A 365 -6.95 -12.95 -15.74
N PRO A 366 -7.65 -12.21 -16.62
CA PRO A 366 -7.45 -10.77 -16.79
C PRO A 366 -7.63 -9.94 -15.52
N ASP A 367 -8.46 -10.42 -14.60
CA ASP A 367 -8.76 -9.81 -13.31
C ASP A 367 -7.94 -10.39 -12.14
N ALA A 368 -6.87 -11.17 -12.40
CA ALA A 368 -5.93 -11.58 -11.36
C ALA A 368 -5.16 -10.38 -10.81
N TYR A 369 -5.01 -10.28 -9.50
CA TYR A 369 -4.26 -9.21 -8.83
C TYR A 369 -2.77 -9.54 -8.73
N ILE A 370 -1.91 -8.62 -9.14
CA ILE A 370 -0.44 -8.76 -9.10
C ILE A 370 0.14 -7.74 -8.12
N LEU A 371 0.60 -8.23 -6.98
CA LEU A 371 1.13 -7.47 -5.86
C LEU A 371 2.63 -7.67 -5.71
N GLY A 372 3.44 -6.62 -5.81
CA GLY A 372 4.89 -6.71 -5.58
C GLY A 372 5.27 -6.42 -4.12
N GLU A 373 6.22 -7.19 -3.58
CA GLU A 373 6.87 -6.79 -2.33
C GLU A 373 8.04 -5.85 -2.65
N ILE A 374 7.86 -4.57 -2.34
CA ILE A 374 8.90 -3.54 -2.46
C ILE A 374 8.77 -2.59 -1.26
N TRP A 375 9.89 -2.33 -0.58
CA TRP A 375 9.92 -1.56 0.67
C TRP A 375 10.17 -0.06 0.52
N HIS A 376 10.40 0.39 -0.72
CA HIS A 376 10.74 1.78 -1.07
C HIS A 376 9.82 2.32 -2.17
N ASP A 377 10.16 3.48 -2.76
CA ASP A 377 9.43 4.03 -3.90
C ASP A 377 9.40 3.03 -5.06
N SER A 378 8.19 2.68 -5.46
CA SER A 378 7.92 1.61 -6.42
C SER A 378 7.37 2.11 -7.75
N MET A 379 7.43 3.43 -8.02
CA MET A 379 6.90 4.01 -9.25
C MET A 379 7.38 3.29 -10.53
N PRO A 380 8.65 2.81 -10.65
CA PRO A 380 9.11 2.08 -11.84
C PRO A 380 8.33 0.80 -12.18
N TRP A 381 7.72 0.15 -11.19
CA TRP A 381 6.93 -1.09 -11.36
C TRP A 381 5.43 -0.85 -11.55
N LEU A 382 4.96 0.39 -11.32
CA LEU A 382 3.55 0.77 -11.28
C LEU A 382 3.12 1.60 -12.50
N GLN A 383 3.76 1.36 -13.64
CA GLN A 383 3.48 2.04 -14.92
C GLN A 383 2.33 1.39 -15.73
N GLY A 384 1.71 0.32 -15.21
CA GLY A 384 0.62 -0.40 -15.88
C GLY A 384 1.07 -1.66 -16.63
N ASP A 385 2.37 -1.91 -16.72
CA ASP A 385 2.96 -3.02 -17.48
C ASP A 385 3.58 -4.14 -16.62
N GLN A 386 3.61 -3.99 -15.29
CA GLN A 386 4.19 -4.94 -14.34
C GLN A 386 3.21 -5.28 -13.22
N PHE A 387 3.18 -4.50 -12.14
CA PHE A 387 2.32 -4.79 -10.99
C PHE A 387 1.03 -3.96 -11.00
N ASP A 388 -0.01 -4.49 -10.35
CA ASP A 388 -1.22 -3.73 -10.06
C ASP A 388 -1.05 -2.88 -8.80
N ALA A 389 -0.24 -3.34 -7.84
CA ALA A 389 0.10 -2.62 -6.63
C ALA A 389 1.39 -3.16 -6.00
N VAL A 390 1.81 -2.50 -4.93
CA VAL A 390 2.87 -2.97 -4.03
C VAL A 390 2.38 -3.01 -2.59
N MET A 391 3.05 -3.82 -1.75
CA MET A 391 2.90 -3.76 -0.30
C MET A 391 3.36 -2.37 0.16
N ASN A 392 2.45 -1.59 0.74
CA ASN A 392 2.65 -0.15 0.99
C ASN A 392 3.43 0.11 2.30
N TYR A 393 4.67 -0.32 2.35
CA TYR A 393 5.54 -0.11 3.53
C TYR A 393 5.77 1.36 3.90
N PRO A 394 5.80 2.34 2.98
CA PRO A 394 5.81 3.75 3.36
C PRO A 394 4.59 4.17 4.20
N PHE A 395 3.39 3.64 3.90
CA PHE A 395 2.20 3.80 4.74
C PHE A 395 2.39 3.11 6.10
N THR A 396 2.81 1.83 6.10
CA THR A 396 3.03 1.03 7.31
C THR A 396 3.97 1.74 8.28
N ASN A 397 5.13 2.18 7.78
CA ASN A 397 6.14 2.86 8.60
C ASN A 397 5.60 4.15 9.20
N SER A 398 4.84 4.94 8.43
CA SER A 398 4.26 6.19 8.91
C SER A 398 3.23 5.95 10.03
N ALA A 399 2.32 5.00 9.83
CA ALA A 399 1.27 4.67 10.80
C ALA A 399 1.84 4.04 12.08
N ILE A 400 2.72 3.06 11.95
CA ILE A 400 3.35 2.36 13.08
C ILE A 400 4.22 3.31 13.92
N ASN A 401 5.06 4.13 13.28
CA ASN A 401 5.95 5.04 14.00
C ASN A 401 5.19 6.16 14.71
N PHE A 402 4.01 6.55 14.22
CA PHE A 402 3.17 7.53 14.88
C PHE A 402 2.32 6.91 16.00
N PHE A 403 1.45 5.95 15.66
CA PHE A 403 0.46 5.43 16.62
C PHE A 403 1.05 4.43 17.62
N ALA A 404 1.88 3.48 17.16
CA ALA A 404 2.37 2.41 18.02
C ALA A 404 3.64 2.79 18.78
N LYS A 405 4.67 3.27 18.08
CA LYS A 405 6.00 3.51 18.64
C LYS A 405 6.23 4.91 19.18
N GLU A 406 5.42 5.90 18.76
CA GLU A 406 5.61 7.33 19.10
C GLU A 406 7.00 7.88 18.71
N GLU A 407 7.57 7.37 17.63
CA GLU A 407 8.91 7.76 17.14
C GLU A 407 8.89 9.02 16.25
N ILE A 408 7.70 9.43 15.78
CA ILE A 408 7.53 10.63 14.95
C ILE A 408 6.42 11.52 15.49
N SER A 409 6.55 12.83 15.24
CA SER A 409 5.54 13.82 15.62
C SER A 409 4.31 13.78 14.69
N ALA A 410 3.22 14.39 15.11
CA ALA A 410 1.99 14.50 14.33
C ALA A 410 2.22 15.19 12.96
N GLN A 411 3.03 16.27 12.94
CA GLN A 411 3.42 16.94 11.69
C GLN A 411 4.21 16.02 10.78
N LYS A 412 5.17 15.25 11.34
CA LYS A 412 5.96 14.31 10.54
C LYS A 412 5.10 13.17 9.99
N PHE A 413 4.12 12.70 10.76
CA PHE A 413 3.12 11.73 10.31
C PHE A 413 2.30 12.26 9.12
N GLN A 414 1.75 13.48 9.25
CA GLN A 414 1.06 14.15 8.15
C GLN A 414 1.96 14.28 6.92
N ASP A 415 3.18 14.81 7.07
CA ASP A 415 4.13 15.02 5.98
C ASP A 415 4.43 13.72 5.24
N SER A 416 4.64 12.63 5.99
CA SER A 416 4.96 11.31 5.42
C SER A 416 3.80 10.76 4.61
N LEU A 417 2.57 10.87 5.10
CA LEU A 417 1.39 10.33 4.42
C LEU A 417 0.92 11.20 3.25
N VAL A 418 1.05 12.52 3.33
CA VAL A 418 0.86 13.39 2.16
C VAL A 418 1.83 13.00 1.05
N LYS A 419 3.10 12.68 1.38
CA LYS A 419 4.06 12.13 0.41
C LYS A 419 3.57 10.81 -0.19
N VAL A 420 3.12 9.87 0.64
CA VAL A 420 2.59 8.56 0.19
C VAL A 420 1.45 8.75 -0.81
N GLN A 421 0.48 9.63 -0.52
CA GLN A 421 -0.65 9.91 -1.41
C GLN A 421 -0.25 10.47 -2.77
N HIS A 422 0.84 11.26 -2.82
CA HIS A 422 1.30 11.92 -4.04
C HIS A 422 2.48 11.19 -4.70
N MET A 423 2.90 10.04 -4.14
CA MET A 423 3.99 9.22 -4.68
C MET A 423 3.56 8.44 -5.92
N TYR A 424 2.29 8.04 -5.98
CA TYR A 424 1.72 7.23 -7.07
C TYR A 424 0.48 7.87 -7.68
N PRO A 425 0.10 7.48 -8.91
CA PRO A 425 -1.19 7.80 -9.48
C PRO A 425 -2.36 7.41 -8.56
N LYS A 426 -3.45 8.16 -8.60
CA LYS A 426 -4.63 7.91 -7.76
C LYS A 426 -5.20 6.50 -7.93
N ASN A 427 -5.32 6.03 -9.18
CA ASN A 427 -5.80 4.68 -9.49
C ASN A 427 -4.88 3.56 -8.97
N VAL A 428 -3.58 3.83 -8.78
CA VAL A 428 -2.64 2.93 -8.08
C VAL A 428 -2.87 2.97 -6.58
N ASN A 429 -3.03 4.17 -6.00
CA ASN A 429 -3.29 4.33 -4.55
C ASN A 429 -4.59 3.66 -4.12
N GLU A 430 -5.62 3.63 -4.97
CA GLU A 430 -6.93 3.01 -4.70
C GLU A 430 -6.85 1.48 -4.50
N VAL A 431 -5.80 0.84 -4.99
CA VAL A 431 -5.55 -0.60 -4.87
C VAL A 431 -4.27 -0.93 -4.11
N ALA A 432 -3.59 0.07 -3.52
CA ALA A 432 -2.38 -0.12 -2.74
C ALA A 432 -2.65 -1.04 -1.54
N PHE A 433 -1.74 -1.98 -1.29
CA PHE A 433 -1.90 -2.98 -0.24
C PHE A 433 -1.38 -2.44 1.10
N ASN A 434 -2.28 -1.94 1.93
CA ASN A 434 -1.97 -1.28 3.19
C ASN A 434 -1.95 -2.28 4.35
N LEU A 435 -0.77 -2.71 4.76
CA LEU A 435 -0.58 -3.60 5.91
C LEU A 435 -0.09 -2.80 7.14
N LEU A 436 -0.35 -3.30 8.35
CA LEU A 436 0.23 -2.80 9.59
C LEU A 436 1.31 -3.73 10.13
N GLY A 437 1.21 -5.00 9.81
CA GLY A 437 2.16 -6.04 10.17
C GLY A 437 2.15 -7.19 9.18
N SER A 438 3.12 -8.07 9.28
CA SER A 438 3.27 -9.29 8.48
C SER A 438 4.06 -10.36 9.24
N HIS A 439 4.32 -11.48 8.57
CA HIS A 439 5.19 -12.53 9.09
C HIS A 439 6.67 -12.13 9.23
N ASP A 440 7.07 -10.94 8.71
CA ASP A 440 8.44 -10.41 8.75
C ASP A 440 8.63 -9.28 9.78
N THR A 441 7.54 -8.85 10.41
CA THR A 441 7.56 -7.70 11.33
C THR A 441 7.01 -8.10 12.71
N PRO A 442 7.40 -7.42 13.80
CA PRO A 442 6.72 -7.59 15.07
C PRO A 442 5.23 -7.27 14.96
N ARG A 443 4.41 -7.95 15.77
CA ARG A 443 2.96 -7.73 15.79
C ARG A 443 2.60 -6.34 16.29
N VAL A 444 1.50 -5.81 15.79
CA VAL A 444 1.07 -4.42 16.08
C VAL A 444 0.86 -4.17 17.58
N LEU A 445 0.33 -5.14 18.32
CA LEU A 445 0.12 -4.99 19.77
C LEU A 445 1.45 -4.88 20.53
N THR A 446 2.44 -5.71 20.16
CA THR A 446 3.79 -5.63 20.74
C THR A 446 4.47 -4.29 20.41
N LEU A 447 4.34 -3.80 19.16
CA LEU A 447 4.86 -2.48 18.78
C LEU A 447 4.17 -1.32 19.51
N ALA A 448 2.91 -1.51 19.91
CA ALA A 448 2.12 -0.57 20.69
C ALA A 448 2.35 -0.71 22.21
N ASN A 449 3.36 -1.46 22.66
CA ASN A 449 3.64 -1.74 24.09
C ASN A 449 2.41 -2.29 24.82
N GLU A 450 1.72 -3.26 24.23
CA GLU A 450 0.51 -3.93 24.73
C GLU A 450 -0.67 -2.95 24.97
N ASN A 451 -0.67 -1.80 24.33
CA ASN A 451 -1.72 -0.79 24.46
C ASN A 451 -2.79 -0.97 23.38
N ILE A 452 -3.95 -1.49 23.78
CA ILE A 452 -5.10 -1.77 22.89
C ILE A 452 -5.70 -0.50 22.30
N ASP A 453 -5.71 0.63 23.00
CA ASP A 453 -6.29 1.87 22.47
C ASP A 453 -5.46 2.42 21.31
N ARG A 454 -4.13 2.28 21.35
CA ARG A 454 -3.24 2.58 20.20
C ARG A 454 -3.50 1.66 19.01
N VAL A 455 -3.72 0.38 19.27
CA VAL A 455 -4.08 -0.59 18.22
C VAL A 455 -5.43 -0.22 17.59
N LYS A 456 -6.41 0.21 18.38
CA LYS A 456 -7.69 0.71 17.87
C LYS A 456 -7.52 1.94 16.97
N LEU A 457 -6.65 2.91 17.35
CA LEU A 457 -6.33 4.07 16.51
C LEU A 457 -5.67 3.66 15.18
N LEU A 458 -4.73 2.70 15.22
CA LEU A 458 -4.09 2.15 14.02
C LEU A 458 -5.10 1.55 13.05
N TYR A 459 -6.00 0.68 13.53
CA TYR A 459 -7.01 0.03 12.69
C TYR A 459 -8.06 1.02 12.17
N LEU A 460 -8.46 2.00 12.98
CA LEU A 460 -9.33 3.08 12.51
C LEU A 460 -8.68 3.84 11.35
N PHE A 461 -7.41 4.17 11.51
CA PHE A 461 -6.67 4.88 10.47
C PHE A 461 -6.48 4.01 9.22
N GLN A 462 -6.03 2.76 9.35
CA GLN A 462 -5.84 1.84 8.22
C GLN A 462 -7.15 1.63 7.43
N LEU A 463 -8.25 1.34 8.13
CA LEU A 463 -9.53 1.02 7.51
C LEU A 463 -10.26 2.24 6.94
N SER A 464 -9.91 3.45 7.36
CA SER A 464 -10.41 4.70 6.76
C SER A 464 -9.46 5.30 5.71
N PHE A 465 -8.22 4.82 5.57
CA PHE A 465 -7.30 5.32 4.57
C PHE A 465 -7.61 4.77 3.16
N ILE A 466 -7.06 5.42 2.12
CA ILE A 466 -7.18 5.00 0.71
C ILE A 466 -6.36 3.73 0.49
N GLY A 467 -6.87 2.80 -0.30
CA GLY A 467 -6.21 1.55 -0.65
C GLY A 467 -6.90 0.33 -0.07
N SER A 468 -6.31 -0.85 -0.22
CA SER A 468 -6.84 -2.14 0.17
C SER A 468 -6.13 -2.62 1.45
N PRO A 469 -6.80 -2.64 2.63
CA PRO A 469 -6.17 -2.98 3.89
C PRO A 469 -5.90 -4.47 4.02
N CYS A 470 -4.80 -4.83 4.71
CA CYS A 470 -4.47 -6.20 5.07
C CYS A 470 -4.28 -6.35 6.58
N ILE A 471 -4.87 -7.39 7.15
CA ILE A 471 -4.73 -7.81 8.54
C ILE A 471 -3.83 -9.05 8.57
N TYR A 472 -2.83 -9.07 9.42
CA TYR A 472 -2.02 -10.25 9.68
C TYR A 472 -2.74 -11.15 10.68
N TYR A 473 -2.80 -12.47 10.44
CA TYR A 473 -3.56 -13.41 11.27
C TYR A 473 -3.27 -13.23 12.76
N GLY A 474 -4.31 -13.19 13.56
CA GLY A 474 -4.24 -13.06 15.02
C GLY A 474 -4.09 -11.63 15.54
N ASP A 475 -3.79 -10.64 14.70
CA ASP A 475 -3.73 -9.25 15.15
C ASP A 475 -5.12 -8.73 15.54
N GLU A 476 -6.19 -9.23 14.89
CA GLU A 476 -7.58 -8.88 15.17
C GLU A 476 -8.08 -9.36 16.54
N ILE A 477 -7.41 -10.36 17.10
CA ILE A 477 -7.70 -10.90 18.45
C ILE A 477 -6.66 -10.47 19.49
N GLY A 478 -5.73 -9.60 19.11
CA GLY A 478 -4.73 -9.04 20.02
C GLY A 478 -3.57 -9.98 20.35
N MET A 479 -3.12 -10.80 19.41
CA MET A 479 -1.90 -11.59 19.61
C MET A 479 -0.66 -10.70 19.66
N SER A 480 0.27 -11.02 20.57
CA SER A 480 1.60 -10.41 20.68
C SER A 480 2.67 -11.27 20.03
N GLY A 481 3.80 -10.66 19.67
CA GLY A 481 4.96 -11.36 19.13
C GLY A 481 6.04 -10.38 18.64
N GLY A 482 7.29 -10.68 18.99
CA GLY A 482 8.46 -9.87 18.62
C GLY A 482 8.91 -10.10 17.19
N GLN A 483 10.19 -9.81 16.93
CA GLN A 483 10.82 -10.03 15.61
C GLN A 483 10.68 -11.49 15.16
N ASP A 484 10.75 -11.71 13.83
CA ASP A 484 10.81 -13.05 13.24
C ASP A 484 11.86 -13.91 13.97
N PRO A 485 11.50 -15.14 14.43
CA PRO A 485 10.21 -15.83 14.25
C PRO A 485 9.15 -15.54 15.32
N GLY A 486 9.38 -14.63 16.28
CA GLY A 486 8.47 -14.35 17.40
C GLY A 486 7.05 -13.92 16.97
N CYS A 487 6.92 -13.23 15.84
CA CYS A 487 5.62 -12.84 15.27
C CYS A 487 4.81 -14.01 14.68
N ARG A 488 5.41 -15.21 14.53
CA ARG A 488 4.83 -16.40 13.86
C ARG A 488 4.31 -17.43 14.87
N ALA A 489 3.73 -16.99 15.98
CA ALA A 489 3.07 -17.89 16.94
C ALA A 489 1.83 -18.53 16.31
N CYS A 490 1.44 -19.72 16.84
CA CYS A 490 0.19 -20.37 16.44
C CYS A 490 -1.00 -19.47 16.73
N MET A 491 -1.97 -19.44 15.81
CA MET A 491 -3.24 -18.74 16.00
C MET A 491 -3.91 -19.24 17.29
N GLU A 492 -4.39 -18.31 18.10
CA GLU A 492 -5.14 -18.61 19.33
C GLU A 492 -6.62 -18.81 18.99
N TRP A 493 -7.10 -20.04 19.11
CA TRP A 493 -8.48 -20.39 18.77
C TRP A 493 -9.42 -20.46 19.98
N GLU A 494 -8.86 -20.53 21.21
CA GLU A 494 -9.67 -20.53 22.42
C GLU A 494 -10.20 -19.09 22.68
N GLU A 495 -11.51 -18.88 22.52
CA GLU A 495 -12.12 -17.55 22.61
C GLU A 495 -11.85 -16.83 23.94
N GLU A 496 -11.69 -17.58 25.03
CA GLU A 496 -11.39 -17.03 26.35
C GLU A 496 -10.01 -16.35 26.44
N ASN A 497 -9.07 -16.71 25.54
CA ASN A 497 -7.74 -16.13 25.43
C ASN A 497 -7.68 -14.98 24.41
N GLN A 498 -8.75 -14.74 23.66
CA GLN A 498 -8.81 -13.72 22.63
C GLN A 498 -9.31 -12.37 23.16
N ASN A 499 -8.80 -11.27 22.63
CA ASN A 499 -9.39 -9.95 22.83
C ASN A 499 -10.64 -9.76 21.95
N ARG A 500 -11.80 -10.25 22.45
CA ARG A 500 -13.08 -10.17 21.70
C ARG A 500 -13.60 -8.75 21.54
N GLU A 501 -13.17 -7.81 22.40
CA GLU A 501 -13.51 -6.40 22.24
C GLU A 501 -12.80 -5.81 21.01
N LEU A 502 -11.50 -6.09 20.84
CA LEU A 502 -10.73 -5.66 19.69
C LEU A 502 -11.28 -6.28 18.40
N PHE A 503 -11.55 -7.59 18.41
CA PHE A 503 -12.19 -8.28 17.27
C PHE A 503 -13.49 -7.59 16.85
N THR A 504 -14.39 -7.34 17.81
CA THR A 504 -15.68 -6.67 17.55
C THR A 504 -15.48 -5.26 17.00
N TYR A 505 -14.50 -4.54 17.49
CA TYR A 505 -14.17 -3.20 17.02
C TYR A 505 -13.70 -3.21 15.56
N ILE A 506 -12.74 -4.07 15.21
CA ILE A 506 -12.21 -4.19 13.85
C ILE A 506 -13.32 -4.65 12.89
N LYS A 507 -14.13 -5.65 13.27
CA LYS A 507 -15.28 -6.10 12.50
C LYS A 507 -16.24 -4.96 12.15
N LYS A 508 -16.57 -4.09 13.12
CA LYS A 508 -17.43 -2.91 12.89
C LYS A 508 -16.81 -1.92 11.91
N LEU A 509 -15.51 -1.68 12.00
CA LEU A 509 -14.80 -0.82 11.04
C LEU A 509 -14.84 -1.41 9.62
N ILE A 510 -14.65 -2.71 9.49
CA ILE A 510 -14.75 -3.43 8.20
C ILE A 510 -16.17 -3.32 7.63
N GLU A 511 -17.19 -3.57 8.45
CA GLU A 511 -18.59 -3.42 8.04
C GLU A 511 -18.89 -1.99 7.59
N TRP A 512 -18.38 -1.01 8.30
CA TRP A 512 -18.57 0.40 7.94
C TRP A 512 -17.87 0.74 6.62
N ARG A 513 -16.62 0.30 6.45
CA ARG A 513 -15.88 0.49 5.20
C ARG A 513 -16.62 -0.07 3.99
N LYS A 514 -17.27 -1.23 4.12
CA LYS A 514 -18.05 -1.86 3.06
C LYS A 514 -19.37 -1.14 2.75
N LYS A 515 -19.97 -0.49 3.74
CA LYS A 515 -21.30 0.14 3.63
C LYS A 515 -21.28 1.61 3.26
N ASP A 516 -20.23 2.32 3.63
CA ASP A 516 -20.15 3.77 3.49
C ASP A 516 -19.06 4.17 2.50
N PRO A 517 -19.43 4.71 1.33
CA PRO A 517 -18.47 5.11 0.31
C PRO A 517 -17.44 6.15 0.79
N VAL A 518 -17.86 7.04 1.73
CA VAL A 518 -16.96 8.06 2.27
C VAL A 518 -15.98 7.49 3.28
N PHE A 519 -16.41 6.57 4.12
CA PHE A 519 -15.47 5.83 4.98
C PHE A 519 -14.60 4.88 4.17
N GLY A 520 -15.16 4.28 3.12
CA GLY A 520 -14.48 3.36 2.20
C GLY A 520 -13.48 4.04 1.26
N ASN A 521 -13.35 3.49 0.06
CA ASN A 521 -12.31 3.87 -0.92
C ASN A 521 -12.82 4.83 -2.02
N ASP A 522 -14.09 5.25 -1.97
CA ASP A 522 -14.74 6.10 -2.99
C ASP A 522 -14.82 7.57 -2.57
N ALA A 523 -13.85 8.03 -1.78
CA ALA A 523 -13.79 9.40 -1.28
C ALA A 523 -12.39 9.99 -1.39
N GLU A 524 -12.34 11.30 -1.52
CA GLU A 524 -11.09 12.04 -1.39
C GLU A 524 -10.63 12.01 0.07
N PHE A 525 -9.32 12.03 0.27
CA PHE A 525 -8.68 12.08 1.60
C PHE A 525 -7.78 13.31 1.69
N ARG A 526 -7.85 14.05 2.80
CA ARG A 526 -6.99 15.20 3.02
C ARG A 526 -6.72 15.43 4.51
N PHE A 527 -5.48 15.74 4.86
CA PHE A 527 -5.16 16.23 6.19
C PHE A 527 -5.64 17.66 6.38
N ILE A 528 -6.23 17.94 7.54
CA ILE A 528 -6.68 19.27 7.95
C ILE A 528 -5.65 19.92 8.87
N HIS A 529 -5.12 19.15 9.85
CA HIS A 529 -4.25 19.68 10.88
C HIS A 529 -3.47 18.56 11.58
N ALA A 530 -2.25 18.88 11.97
CA ALA A 530 -1.44 18.09 12.88
C ALA A 530 -0.89 19.00 13.99
N ASP A 531 -0.88 18.52 15.22
CA ASP A 531 -0.41 19.28 16.38
C ASP A 531 0.64 18.46 17.13
N ASP A 532 1.88 18.92 17.07
CA ASP A 532 3.02 18.26 17.73
C ASP A 532 3.03 18.45 19.24
N LYS A 533 2.40 19.53 19.74
CA LYS A 533 2.35 19.84 21.18
C LYS A 533 1.47 18.86 21.93
N TYR A 534 0.33 18.51 21.33
CA TYR A 534 -0.67 17.62 21.94
C TYR A 534 -0.74 16.26 21.22
N ASN A 535 0.13 16.02 20.25
CA ASN A 535 0.28 14.77 19.51
C ASN A 535 -1.03 14.21 18.93
N TYR A 536 -1.77 15.05 18.17
CA TYR A 536 -3.00 14.65 17.50
C TYR A 536 -2.97 15.03 16.02
N ALA A 537 -3.74 14.29 15.22
CA ALA A 537 -3.92 14.54 13.80
C ALA A 537 -5.41 14.63 13.45
N ILE A 538 -5.72 15.49 12.48
CA ILE A 538 -7.08 15.66 11.93
C ILE A 538 -7.00 15.47 10.41
N TYR A 539 -7.82 14.58 9.90
CA TYR A 539 -8.01 14.41 8.46
C TYR A 539 -9.50 14.33 8.11
N GLU A 540 -9.80 14.51 6.86
CA GLU A 540 -11.14 14.39 6.33
C GLU A 540 -11.20 13.42 5.17
N LYS A 541 -12.35 12.79 5.02
CA LYS A 541 -12.78 12.11 3.80
C LYS A 541 -14.06 12.74 3.32
N PHE A 542 -14.16 12.93 2.02
CA PHE A 542 -15.34 13.62 1.47
C PHE A 542 -15.61 13.21 0.02
N ASN A 543 -16.87 13.31 -0.36
CA ASN A 543 -17.36 13.27 -1.73
C ASN A 543 -18.29 14.46 -1.96
N HIS A 544 -19.08 14.45 -3.03
CA HIS A 544 -20.02 15.54 -3.35
C HIS A 544 -21.26 15.60 -2.43
N GLU A 545 -21.53 14.59 -1.61
CA GLU A 545 -22.70 14.49 -0.75
C GLU A 545 -22.39 14.79 0.71
N LYS A 546 -21.27 14.28 1.19
CA LYS A 546 -20.92 14.38 2.60
C LYS A 546 -19.42 14.42 2.86
N ARG A 547 -19.10 14.93 4.05
CA ARG A 547 -17.76 15.03 4.60
C ARG A 547 -17.71 14.32 5.95
N MET A 548 -16.70 13.50 6.18
CA MET A 548 -16.34 12.92 7.46
C MET A 548 -15.02 13.49 7.93
N VAL A 549 -14.96 13.94 9.17
CA VAL A 549 -13.74 14.44 9.80
C VAL A 549 -13.35 13.51 10.94
N PHE A 550 -12.11 13.08 10.94
CA PHE A 550 -11.51 12.19 11.91
C PHE A 550 -10.52 12.99 12.76
N ILE A 551 -10.69 12.97 14.06
CA ILE A 551 -9.80 13.59 15.04
C ILE A 551 -9.19 12.45 15.85
N LEU A 552 -7.88 12.20 15.68
CA LEU A 552 -7.17 11.11 16.33
C LEU A 552 -6.19 11.68 17.35
N ASN A 553 -6.42 11.42 18.62
CA ASN A 553 -5.57 11.82 19.73
C ASN A 553 -4.63 10.69 20.13
N ASN A 554 -3.35 10.80 19.77
CA ASN A 554 -2.33 9.81 20.11
C ASN A 554 -1.58 10.14 21.41
N SER A 555 -2.09 11.10 22.21
CA SER A 555 -1.47 11.46 23.48
C SER A 555 -2.12 10.79 24.68
N THR A 556 -1.42 10.81 25.80
CA THR A 556 -1.93 10.33 27.11
C THR A 556 -2.82 11.37 27.81
N GLN A 557 -3.10 12.50 27.18
CA GLN A 557 -3.93 13.59 27.73
C GLN A 557 -5.19 13.77 26.89
N GLU A 558 -6.27 14.18 27.50
CA GLU A 558 -7.46 14.67 26.80
C GLU A 558 -7.13 15.97 26.05
N ILE A 559 -7.67 16.12 24.85
CA ILE A 559 -7.53 17.33 24.04
C ILE A 559 -8.88 17.99 23.77
N GLN A 560 -8.83 19.29 23.48
CA GLN A 560 -9.97 20.09 23.07
C GLN A 560 -9.66 20.76 21.74
N VAL A 561 -10.46 20.45 20.73
CA VAL A 561 -10.27 20.98 19.37
C VAL A 561 -11.39 21.95 19.03
N PRO A 562 -11.09 23.22 18.69
CA PRO A 562 -12.10 24.21 18.29
C PRO A 562 -12.82 23.78 17.00
N ILE A 563 -14.14 23.70 16.99
CA ILE A 563 -14.95 23.30 15.82
C ILE A 563 -14.73 24.26 14.64
N GLY A 564 -14.59 25.56 14.90
CA GLY A 564 -14.33 26.56 13.86
C GLY A 564 -13.00 26.41 13.11
N LYS A 565 -12.03 25.63 13.64
CA LYS A 565 -10.82 25.23 12.91
C LYS A 565 -11.09 24.11 11.90
N ILE A 566 -12.14 23.32 12.13
CA ILE A 566 -12.47 22.11 11.35
C ILE A 566 -13.53 22.43 10.28
N PHE A 567 -14.60 23.14 10.68
CA PHE A 567 -15.74 23.42 9.82
C PHE A 567 -15.88 24.91 9.57
N LYS A 568 -15.99 25.28 8.30
CA LYS A 568 -16.15 26.67 7.83
C LYS A 568 -17.60 27.04 7.50
N THR A 569 -18.53 26.09 7.60
CA THR A 569 -19.94 26.24 7.23
C THR A 569 -20.85 25.99 8.42
N ASN A 570 -22.07 26.56 8.39
CA ASN A 570 -23.09 26.40 9.43
C ASN A 570 -23.96 25.11 9.22
N ASN A 571 -23.60 24.22 8.32
CA ASN A 571 -24.35 22.99 8.13
C ASN A 571 -24.30 22.10 9.38
N PRO A 572 -25.37 21.38 9.71
CA PRO A 572 -25.42 20.54 10.90
C PRO A 572 -24.29 19.53 10.93
N ILE A 573 -23.68 19.38 12.10
CA ILE A 573 -22.61 18.42 12.36
C ILE A 573 -23.21 17.30 13.22
N LYS A 574 -22.98 16.06 12.82
CA LYS A 574 -23.39 14.86 13.56
C LYS A 574 -22.15 14.10 14.00
N GLU A 575 -22.10 13.70 15.26
CA GLU A 575 -21.09 12.77 15.73
C GLU A 575 -21.47 11.34 15.33
N VAL A 576 -20.52 10.59 14.77
CA VAL A 576 -20.66 9.17 14.45
C VAL A 576 -20.01 8.38 15.58
N LEU A 577 -20.82 7.64 16.34
CA LEU A 577 -20.35 6.84 17.47
C LEU A 577 -20.00 5.40 17.01
N LEU A 578 -18.77 5.00 17.23
CA LEU A 578 -18.37 3.59 17.31
C LEU A 578 -18.59 3.16 18.77
N ALA A 579 -19.28 2.08 18.99
CA ALA A 579 -20.00 1.60 20.19
C ALA A 579 -19.31 1.61 21.58
N SER A 580 -18.10 2.11 21.74
CA SER A 580 -17.41 2.12 23.05
C SER A 580 -17.27 3.51 23.70
N ASP A 581 -17.68 4.56 22.97
CA ASP A 581 -17.50 5.92 23.49
C ASP A 581 -18.70 6.37 24.33
N SER A 582 -18.41 6.74 25.58
CA SER A 582 -19.35 7.50 26.41
C SER A 582 -19.69 8.82 25.71
N LYS A 583 -20.99 9.13 25.63
CA LYS A 583 -21.49 10.42 25.12
C LYS A 583 -20.77 11.57 25.78
N THR A 584 -19.86 12.21 25.07
CA THR A 584 -19.41 13.55 25.38
C THR A 584 -20.24 14.52 24.54
N GLU A 585 -20.92 15.45 25.17
CA GLU A 585 -21.71 16.45 24.44
C GLU A 585 -20.77 17.28 23.55
N LEU A 586 -21.10 17.38 22.26
CA LEU A 586 -20.56 18.44 21.41
C LEU A 586 -21.00 19.78 22.02
N THR A 587 -20.09 20.44 22.70
CA THR A 587 -20.33 21.82 23.08
C THR A 587 -20.20 22.67 21.82
N ASN A 588 -21.00 23.73 21.69
CA ASN A 588 -21.14 24.53 20.44
C ASN A 588 -19.81 25.05 19.84
N ASP A 589 -18.69 25.00 20.58
CA ASP A 589 -17.41 25.57 20.16
C ASP A 589 -16.22 24.59 20.15
N GLN A 590 -16.30 23.43 20.82
CA GLN A 590 -15.17 22.54 20.99
C GLN A 590 -15.56 21.06 20.94
N VAL A 591 -14.65 20.24 20.39
CA VAL A 591 -14.72 18.78 20.41
C VAL A 591 -13.72 18.24 21.44
N HIS A 592 -14.21 17.50 22.42
CA HIS A 592 -13.38 16.81 23.40
C HIS A 592 -13.00 15.42 22.89
N VAL A 593 -11.72 15.08 22.96
CA VAL A 593 -11.20 13.76 22.58
C VAL A 593 -10.38 13.20 23.72
N SER A 594 -10.79 12.05 24.23
CA SER A 594 -10.09 11.35 25.32
C SER A 594 -8.64 11.04 24.98
N SER A 595 -7.83 10.73 25.99
CA SER A 595 -6.46 10.23 25.78
C SER A 595 -6.50 8.94 24.93
N MET A 596 -5.57 8.81 23.97
CA MET A 596 -5.50 7.68 23.03
C MET A 596 -6.86 7.35 22.39
N GLY A 597 -7.66 8.40 22.11
CA GLY A 597 -9.01 8.28 21.63
C GLY A 597 -9.23 8.99 20.30
N TYR A 598 -10.46 8.96 19.82
CA TYR A 598 -10.84 9.59 18.55
C TYR A 598 -12.24 10.19 18.60
N ARG A 599 -12.53 11.04 17.62
CA ARG A 599 -13.89 11.49 17.29
C ARG A 599 -14.06 11.50 15.77
N ILE A 600 -15.24 11.12 15.34
CA ILE A 600 -15.63 11.13 13.93
C ILE A 600 -16.87 12.00 13.79
N LEU A 601 -16.75 13.03 12.98
CA LEU A 601 -17.81 14.02 12.76
C LEU A 601 -18.25 13.96 11.30
N GLU A 602 -19.56 13.89 11.07
CA GLU A 602 -20.17 13.87 9.74
C GLU A 602 -20.90 15.19 9.48
N GLN A 603 -20.74 15.72 8.28
CA GLN A 603 -21.44 16.88 7.77
C GLN A 603 -21.92 16.64 6.34
N THR A 604 -23.18 16.97 6.06
CA THR A 604 -23.71 17.02 4.67
C THR A 604 -23.16 18.27 3.98
N ILE A 605 -22.68 18.15 2.73
CA ILE A 605 -22.10 19.24 1.94
C ILE A 605 -23.20 20.03 1.21
#